data_501d2325e1265562fc5dda732dd41aa2
#
_entry.id   501d2325e1265562fc5dda732dd41aa2
#
_cell.length_a   1.000
_cell.length_b   1.000
_cell.length_c   1.000
_cell.angle_alpha   90.00
_cell.angle_beta   90.00
_cell.angle_gamma   90.00
#
_symmetry.space_group_name_H-M   'P 1'
#
loop_
_entity.id
_entity.type
_entity.pdbx_description
1 polymer ?
#
loop_
_entity_poly.entity_id
_entity_poly.type
_entity_poly.pdbx_seq_one_letter_code
_entity_poly.pdbx_strand_id
1 'polypeptide(L)'
;MSSPPIKSTEQGASERIEEDEPLTAPSAPPAYPFVKLMALERLDESRGAATNGYDGNGNCSGNGEKFKFERFRALMAPYRPGYFKAAFGGHVYAQSAYAASKTVRKGFVLHNITGSFTLPGMDRIPFTFTVRHVREGSTYCLRAVDVSQGEGVCFSALCSFKRAEQSYNFQHQPAADIQQRYRVALAGKKIEDHPIAPGRDRPSWNSEVEAGISKELHFAGVEARKVDMIEYNKSVDARNHKDRYRQLQFYRFLGLPGLEDEADAGTLEAIRKADDAGEYDNLYICAHLFQSDRSSLFVIAWAHEMVDDLTQAASLSHTVIIHTHGPALRMIDWNAPEEASLKKWFTLETQTSRSGENRGLFQGQVWAPDGTLVATMIQDGLLRASFPKL
;
A
#
# COMPACT_ATOMS: atom_id res chain seq x y z
N MET A 1 -23.76 -66.01 21.58
CA MET A 1 -23.67 -65.56 20.19
C MET A 1 -22.72 -64.34 20.15
N SER A 2 -21.48 -64.59 19.80
CA SER A 2 -20.35 -63.65 19.82
C SER A 2 -20.16 -63.09 18.45
N SER A 3 -20.14 -61.75 18.38
CA SER A 3 -19.84 -61.03 17.17
C SER A 3 -18.33 -61.05 16.86
N PRO A 4 -17.91 -61.08 15.58
CA PRO A 4 -16.51 -61.16 15.21
C PRO A 4 -15.80 -59.78 15.23
N PRO A 5 -14.46 -59.74 15.35
CA PRO A 5 -13.69 -58.53 15.46
C PRO A 5 -13.47 -57.84 14.09
N ILE A 6 -13.52 -56.50 14.10
CA ILE A 6 -13.20 -55.64 12.97
C ILE A 6 -11.69 -55.60 12.81
N LYS A 7 -11.19 -55.96 11.64
CA LYS A 7 -9.77 -55.81 11.25
C LYS A 7 -9.50 -54.33 10.89
N SER A 8 -8.59 -53.72 11.60
CA SER A 8 -7.94 -52.47 11.24
C SER A 8 -6.94 -52.71 10.11
N THR A 9 -7.15 -52.13 8.97
CA THR A 9 -6.11 -51.96 7.93
C THR A 9 -5.50 -50.59 8.08
N GLU A 10 -4.36 -50.53 8.76
CA GLU A 10 -3.41 -49.43 8.63
C GLU A 10 -2.69 -49.61 7.29
N GLN A 11 -2.92 -48.69 6.37
CA GLN A 11 -1.99 -48.35 5.32
C GLN A 11 -1.68 -46.84 5.42
N GLY A 12 -0.68 -46.55 6.22
CA GLY A 12 -0.01 -45.25 6.24
C GLY A 12 0.82 -45.10 4.97
N ALA A 13 0.31 -44.34 4.02
CA ALA A 13 1.14 -43.75 3.00
C ALA A 13 1.84 -42.54 3.63
N SER A 14 3.10 -42.73 4.00
CA SER A 14 4.04 -41.63 4.30
C SER A 14 4.29 -40.86 3.00
N GLU A 15 3.54 -39.80 2.78
CA GLU A 15 3.93 -38.75 1.83
C GLU A 15 5.23 -38.16 2.36
N ARG A 16 6.32 -38.47 1.67
CA ARG A 16 7.58 -37.74 1.82
C ARG A 16 7.30 -36.30 1.45
N ILE A 17 7.41 -35.42 2.42
CA ILE A 17 7.57 -34.00 2.19
C ILE A 17 8.85 -33.89 1.37
N GLU A 18 8.73 -33.55 0.06
CA GLU A 18 9.85 -33.16 -0.75
C GLU A 18 10.51 -31.99 -0.04
N GLU A 19 11.77 -32.17 0.35
CA GLU A 19 12.62 -31.10 0.87
C GLU A 19 12.68 -30.04 -0.23
N ASP A 20 12.06 -28.88 0.04
CA ASP A 20 12.13 -27.70 -0.82
C ASP A 20 13.60 -27.42 -1.14
N GLU A 21 13.96 -27.48 -2.43
CA GLU A 21 15.27 -26.99 -2.91
C GLU A 21 15.51 -25.60 -2.30
N PRO A 22 16.72 -25.31 -1.83
CA PRO A 22 17.04 -23.99 -1.29
C PRO A 22 16.72 -22.96 -2.39
N LEU A 23 15.73 -22.09 -2.10
CA LEU A 23 15.33 -20.98 -2.97
C LEU A 23 16.58 -20.16 -3.26
N THR A 24 17.19 -20.38 -4.43
CA THR A 24 18.24 -19.50 -4.94
C THR A 24 17.66 -18.09 -4.91
N ALA A 25 18.31 -17.20 -4.17
CA ALA A 25 17.88 -15.83 -4.01
C ALA A 25 17.57 -15.23 -5.40
N PRO A 26 16.34 -14.83 -5.70
CA PRO A 26 16.05 -14.18 -6.95
C PRO A 26 16.95 -12.95 -7.03
N SER A 27 17.61 -12.76 -8.18
CA SER A 27 18.31 -11.49 -8.46
C SER A 27 17.35 -10.36 -8.09
N ALA A 28 17.83 -9.35 -7.33
CA ALA A 28 17.00 -8.24 -6.90
C ALA A 28 16.19 -7.76 -8.11
N PRO A 29 14.85 -7.71 -8.04
CA PRO A 29 14.09 -7.24 -9.17
C PRO A 29 14.57 -5.83 -9.50
N PRO A 30 14.76 -5.49 -10.79
CA PRO A 30 15.10 -4.13 -11.17
C PRO A 30 14.06 -3.17 -10.58
N ALA A 31 14.47 -1.94 -10.28
CA ALA A 31 13.56 -0.91 -9.79
C ALA A 31 12.52 -0.64 -10.90
N TYR A 32 11.34 -1.28 -10.80
CA TYR A 32 10.28 -1.11 -11.78
C TYR A 32 9.68 0.29 -11.65
N PRO A 33 9.39 0.97 -12.78
CA PRO A 33 8.54 2.15 -12.78
C PRO A 33 7.18 1.85 -12.11
N PHE A 34 6.64 2.81 -11.38
CA PHE A 34 5.38 2.62 -10.68
C PHE A 34 4.21 2.29 -11.62
N VAL A 35 4.22 2.85 -12.84
CA VAL A 35 3.21 2.56 -13.86
C VAL A 35 3.09 1.07 -14.20
N LYS A 36 4.22 0.34 -14.22
CA LYS A 36 4.20 -1.12 -14.46
C LYS A 36 3.46 -1.87 -13.35
N LEU A 37 3.63 -1.45 -12.09
CA LEU A 37 2.91 -2.06 -10.97
C LEU A 37 1.40 -1.84 -11.04
N MET A 38 0.98 -0.71 -11.61
CA MET A 38 -0.44 -0.35 -11.72
C MET A 38 -1.10 -0.82 -13.01
N ALA A 39 -0.35 -1.44 -13.93
CA ALA A 39 -0.86 -1.85 -15.23
C ALA A 39 -2.02 -2.85 -15.12
N LEU A 40 -3.12 -2.54 -15.81
CA LEU A 40 -4.36 -3.30 -15.78
C LEU A 40 -4.87 -3.56 -17.19
N GLU A 41 -5.43 -4.73 -17.44
CA GLU A 41 -6.32 -5.01 -18.57
C GLU A 41 -7.79 -4.96 -18.10
N ARG A 42 -8.66 -4.42 -18.93
CA ARG A 42 -10.10 -4.50 -18.71
C ARG A 42 -10.58 -5.84 -19.25
N LEU A 43 -11.27 -6.58 -18.41
CA LEU A 43 -11.93 -7.82 -18.83
C LEU A 43 -13.27 -7.45 -19.45
N ASP A 44 -13.61 -8.08 -20.57
CA ASP A 44 -14.89 -7.85 -21.24
C ASP A 44 -16.05 -7.99 -20.25
N GLU A 45 -17.04 -7.08 -20.39
CA GLU A 45 -18.28 -7.15 -19.65
C GLU A 45 -19.00 -8.45 -20.06
N SER A 46 -18.69 -9.57 -19.41
CA SER A 46 -19.64 -10.65 -19.40
C SER A 46 -20.87 -10.07 -18.69
N ARG A 47 -21.96 -9.89 -19.42
CA ARG A 47 -23.31 -9.68 -18.87
C ARG A 47 -23.67 -10.95 -18.07
N GLY A 48 -22.86 -11.24 -17.07
CA GLY A 48 -23.10 -12.28 -16.11
C GLY A 48 -24.27 -11.82 -15.29
N ALA A 49 -25.38 -12.51 -15.42
CA ALA A 49 -26.39 -12.52 -14.39
C ALA A 49 -25.66 -12.59 -13.05
N ALA A 50 -25.96 -11.67 -12.14
CA ALA A 50 -25.52 -11.76 -10.77
C ALA A 50 -25.86 -13.18 -10.29
N THR A 51 -24.83 -14.02 -10.11
CA THR A 51 -25.03 -15.26 -9.36
C THR A 51 -25.24 -14.81 -7.92
N ASN A 52 -26.49 -14.53 -7.60
CA ASN A 52 -26.95 -14.39 -6.23
C ASN A 52 -26.70 -15.74 -5.56
N GLY A 53 -25.62 -15.83 -4.82
CA GLY A 53 -25.42 -16.88 -3.86
C GLY A 53 -26.40 -16.71 -2.69
N TYR A 54 -27.68 -16.93 -2.96
CA TYR A 54 -28.74 -17.16 -1.97
C TYR A 54 -29.94 -17.74 -2.70
N ASP A 55 -29.92 -19.03 -2.95
CA ASP A 55 -31.13 -19.81 -3.18
C ASP A 55 -31.21 -20.91 -2.14
N GLY A 56 -31.77 -20.55 -1.03
CA GLY A 56 -32.47 -21.41 -0.10
C GLY A 56 -33.76 -20.70 0.25
N ASN A 57 -34.80 -20.89 -0.58
CA ASN A 57 -36.21 -20.55 -0.28
C ASN A 57 -36.47 -19.19 0.37
N GLY A 58 -36.26 -18.10 -0.34
CA GLY A 58 -36.70 -16.78 0.07
C GLY A 58 -37.02 -15.90 -1.14
N ASN A 59 -38.29 -15.77 -1.48
CA ASN A 59 -38.81 -14.84 -2.45
C ASN A 59 -38.35 -13.40 -2.13
N CYS A 60 -37.37 -12.87 -2.84
CA CYS A 60 -37.15 -11.44 -2.98
C CYS A 60 -37.72 -10.96 -4.30
N SER A 61 -39.04 -10.76 -4.35
CA SER A 61 -39.69 -9.89 -5.32
C SER A 61 -39.43 -8.41 -4.93
N GLY A 62 -38.22 -7.93 -5.19
CA GLY A 62 -37.85 -6.53 -5.16
C GLY A 62 -37.34 -6.14 -6.51
N ASN A 63 -37.70 -4.99 -7.03
CA ASN A 63 -37.11 -4.35 -8.22
C ASN A 63 -35.59 -4.27 -8.00
N GLY A 64 -34.85 -5.30 -8.42
CA GLY A 64 -33.42 -5.38 -8.23
C GLY A 64 -32.74 -4.27 -9.02
N GLU A 65 -32.29 -3.24 -8.32
CA GLU A 65 -31.36 -2.28 -8.90
C GLU A 65 -30.17 -3.06 -9.46
N LYS A 66 -30.05 -3.09 -10.79
CA LYS A 66 -28.93 -3.73 -11.46
C LYS A 66 -27.72 -2.84 -11.25
N PHE A 67 -26.90 -3.17 -10.26
CA PHE A 67 -25.60 -2.50 -10.12
C PHE A 67 -24.75 -2.74 -11.36
N LYS A 68 -24.09 -1.68 -11.84
CA LYS A 68 -23.07 -1.80 -12.88
C LYS A 68 -21.79 -2.35 -12.25
N PHE A 69 -21.19 -3.34 -12.93
CA PHE A 69 -19.90 -3.92 -12.55
C PHE A 69 -18.91 -3.77 -13.71
N GLU A 70 -17.67 -3.51 -13.37
CA GLU A 70 -16.55 -3.53 -14.32
C GLU A 70 -15.43 -4.39 -13.73
N ARG A 71 -14.75 -5.18 -14.57
CA ARG A 71 -13.72 -6.10 -14.11
C ARG A 71 -12.38 -5.76 -14.76
N PHE A 72 -11.33 -5.88 -13.96
CA PHE A 72 -9.96 -5.67 -14.40
C PHE A 72 -9.08 -6.80 -13.88
N ARG A 73 -7.96 -7.04 -14.58
CA ARG A 73 -6.92 -7.97 -14.17
C ARG A 73 -5.59 -7.24 -14.15
N ALA A 74 -4.78 -7.49 -13.14
CA ALA A 74 -3.41 -7.01 -13.10
C ALA A 74 -2.59 -7.65 -14.23
N LEU A 75 -1.78 -6.86 -14.93
CA LEU A 75 -0.88 -7.37 -15.96
C LEU A 75 0.39 -8.00 -15.38
N MET A 76 0.73 -7.64 -14.15
CA MET A 76 1.87 -8.20 -13.43
C MET A 76 1.43 -9.04 -12.23
N ALA A 77 2.28 -9.99 -11.86
CA ALA A 77 2.15 -10.66 -10.58
C ALA A 77 2.27 -9.65 -9.43
N PRO A 78 1.63 -9.91 -8.29
CA PRO A 78 1.70 -9.02 -7.13
C PRO A 78 3.13 -8.83 -6.65
N TYR A 79 3.50 -7.57 -6.34
CA TYR A 79 4.80 -7.27 -5.78
C TYR A 79 4.94 -7.89 -4.39
N ARG A 80 6.10 -8.49 -4.14
CA ARG A 80 6.48 -9.11 -2.88
C ARG A 80 7.83 -8.54 -2.43
N PRO A 81 7.90 -7.81 -1.32
CA PRO A 81 9.16 -7.33 -0.80
C PRO A 81 9.94 -8.47 -0.14
N GLY A 82 11.12 -8.78 -0.67
CA GLY A 82 12.01 -9.78 -0.10
C GLY A 82 11.42 -11.20 -0.07
N TYR A 83 11.69 -11.91 1.04
CA TYR A 83 11.28 -13.29 1.25
C TYR A 83 9.93 -13.43 1.97
N PHE A 84 9.07 -12.43 1.96
CA PHE A 84 7.72 -12.57 2.48
C PHE A 84 6.94 -13.62 1.67
N LYS A 85 6.15 -14.45 2.37
CA LYS A 85 5.32 -15.47 1.71
C LYS A 85 4.05 -14.90 1.05
N ALA A 86 3.69 -13.66 1.36
CA ALA A 86 2.49 -12.98 0.86
C ALA A 86 2.85 -11.78 -0.01
N ALA A 87 1.95 -11.42 -0.90
CA ALA A 87 1.99 -10.18 -1.65
C ALA A 87 1.98 -8.96 -0.73
N PHE A 88 2.59 -7.86 -1.16
CA PHE A 88 2.59 -6.60 -0.42
C PHE A 88 1.19 -5.98 -0.39
N GLY A 89 0.68 -5.70 0.82
CA GLY A 89 -0.66 -5.13 1.02
C GLY A 89 -0.85 -3.78 0.33
N GLY A 90 0.17 -2.93 0.35
CA GLY A 90 0.14 -1.65 -0.36
C GLY A 90 -0.05 -1.78 -1.87
N HIS A 91 0.38 -2.90 -2.48
CA HIS A 91 0.14 -3.13 -3.92
C HIS A 91 -1.34 -3.38 -4.20
N VAL A 92 -1.98 -4.34 -3.53
CA VAL A 92 -3.41 -4.61 -3.73
C VAL A 92 -4.26 -3.39 -3.38
N TYR A 93 -3.87 -2.67 -2.32
CA TYR A 93 -4.55 -1.46 -1.88
C TYR A 93 -4.52 -0.35 -2.94
N ALA A 94 -3.33 -0.01 -3.45
CA ALA A 94 -3.14 1.00 -4.49
C ALA A 94 -3.78 0.60 -5.81
N GLN A 95 -3.60 -0.66 -6.23
CA GLN A 95 -4.14 -1.14 -7.51
C GLN A 95 -5.66 -1.26 -7.49
N SER A 96 -6.29 -1.51 -6.33
CA SER A 96 -7.75 -1.44 -6.14
C SER A 96 -8.29 -0.03 -6.41
N ALA A 97 -7.63 0.99 -5.86
CA ALA A 97 -7.96 2.39 -6.11
C ALA A 97 -7.76 2.76 -7.59
N TYR A 98 -6.69 2.24 -8.20
CA TYR A 98 -6.42 2.47 -9.62
C TYR A 98 -7.47 1.82 -10.53
N ALA A 99 -7.88 0.58 -10.26
CA ALA A 99 -8.97 -0.09 -10.98
C ALA A 99 -10.28 0.70 -10.83
N ALA A 100 -10.62 1.14 -9.62
CA ALA A 100 -11.78 1.98 -9.38
C ALA A 100 -11.71 3.31 -10.16
N SER A 101 -10.53 3.94 -10.26
CA SER A 101 -10.34 5.19 -10.98
C SER A 101 -10.60 5.07 -12.50
N LYS A 102 -10.44 3.87 -13.08
CA LYS A 102 -10.76 3.61 -14.49
C LYS A 102 -12.26 3.59 -14.79
N THR A 103 -13.09 3.58 -13.76
CA THR A 103 -14.57 3.51 -13.88
C THR A 103 -15.27 4.84 -13.58
N VAL A 104 -14.51 5.89 -13.25
CA VAL A 104 -15.05 7.21 -12.95
C VAL A 104 -14.85 8.15 -14.14
N ARG A 105 -15.66 9.22 -14.20
CA ARG A 105 -15.56 10.24 -15.25
C ARG A 105 -14.31 11.08 -15.07
N LYS A 106 -13.79 11.65 -16.17
CA LYS A 106 -12.67 12.60 -16.15
C LYS A 106 -12.91 13.73 -15.14
N GLY A 107 -11.86 14.08 -14.37
CA GLY A 107 -11.90 15.10 -13.35
C GLY A 107 -12.38 14.61 -11.97
N PHE A 108 -12.72 13.33 -11.83
CA PHE A 108 -12.92 12.71 -10.52
C PHE A 108 -11.60 12.15 -10.00
N VAL A 109 -11.21 12.58 -8.81
CA VAL A 109 -9.97 12.19 -8.14
C VAL A 109 -10.33 11.51 -6.82
N LEU A 110 -9.64 10.43 -6.47
CA LEU A 110 -9.83 9.73 -5.22
C LEU A 110 -9.57 10.68 -4.05
N HIS A 111 -10.48 10.73 -3.08
CA HIS A 111 -10.26 11.48 -1.85
C HIS A 111 -10.31 10.62 -0.59
N ASN A 112 -10.86 9.41 -0.70
CA ASN A 112 -10.90 8.47 0.43
C ASN A 112 -10.94 7.03 -0.09
N ILE A 113 -10.18 6.17 0.58
CA ILE A 113 -10.30 4.72 0.45
C ILE A 113 -10.25 4.08 1.82
N THR A 114 -11.18 3.16 2.09
CA THR A 114 -11.18 2.29 3.25
C THR A 114 -11.29 0.86 2.79
N GLY A 115 -10.34 0.02 3.20
CA GLY A 115 -10.29 -1.38 2.79
C GLY A 115 -9.94 -2.34 3.92
N SER A 116 -10.35 -3.59 3.74
CA SER A 116 -10.12 -4.70 4.66
C SER A 116 -9.38 -5.83 3.96
N PHE A 117 -8.34 -6.34 4.60
CA PHE A 117 -7.58 -7.50 4.14
C PHE A 117 -8.23 -8.75 4.72
N THR A 118 -8.65 -9.66 3.85
CA THR A 118 -9.44 -10.86 4.22
C THR A 118 -8.61 -12.13 4.18
N LEU A 119 -7.73 -12.24 3.18
CA LEU A 119 -6.83 -13.37 2.99
C LEU A 119 -5.43 -12.89 2.61
N PRO A 120 -4.37 -13.67 2.90
CA PRO A 120 -3.03 -13.37 2.37
C PRO A 120 -3.05 -13.38 0.83
N GLY A 121 -2.52 -12.32 0.21
CA GLY A 121 -2.36 -12.28 -1.23
C GLY A 121 -1.26 -13.24 -1.71
N MET A 122 -1.52 -14.00 -2.78
CA MET A 122 -0.55 -14.89 -3.42
C MET A 122 0.35 -14.09 -4.37
N ASP A 123 1.67 -14.34 -4.33
CA ASP A 123 2.65 -13.59 -5.11
C ASP A 123 2.76 -13.99 -6.59
N ARG A 124 2.18 -15.15 -6.97
CA ARG A 124 2.27 -15.71 -8.33
C ARG A 124 1.00 -15.57 -9.17
N ILE A 125 -0.11 -15.20 -8.54
CA ILE A 125 -1.41 -15.09 -9.21
C ILE A 125 -1.76 -13.61 -9.34
N PRO A 126 -1.92 -13.07 -10.56
CA PRO A 126 -2.37 -11.69 -10.75
C PRO A 126 -3.71 -11.42 -10.07
N PHE A 127 -3.86 -10.23 -9.50
CA PHE A 127 -5.11 -9.79 -8.91
C PHE A 127 -6.20 -9.61 -9.97
N THR A 128 -7.43 -10.00 -9.62
CA THR A 128 -8.64 -9.68 -10.38
C THR A 128 -9.51 -8.76 -9.55
N PHE A 129 -9.86 -7.61 -10.11
CA PHE A 129 -10.64 -6.55 -9.47
C PHE A 129 -12.05 -6.55 -10.03
N THR A 130 -13.05 -6.65 -9.15
CA THR A 130 -14.46 -6.44 -9.50
C THR A 130 -14.90 -5.11 -8.89
N VAL A 131 -15.16 -4.13 -9.75
CA VAL A 131 -15.54 -2.76 -9.35
C VAL A 131 -17.04 -2.60 -9.52
N ARG A 132 -17.74 -2.37 -8.42
CA ARG A 132 -19.17 -2.11 -8.40
C ARG A 132 -19.44 -0.61 -8.27
N HIS A 133 -20.31 -0.07 -9.12
CA HIS A 133 -20.80 1.29 -9.02
C HIS A 133 -21.82 1.38 -7.89
N VAL A 134 -21.45 2.05 -6.79
CA VAL A 134 -22.34 2.20 -5.63
C VAL A 134 -23.16 3.48 -5.73
N ARG A 135 -22.49 4.58 -6.15
CA ARG A 135 -23.14 5.90 -6.30
C ARG A 135 -22.53 6.66 -7.47
N GLU A 136 -23.40 7.29 -8.26
CA GLU A 136 -23.05 8.29 -9.26
C GLU A 136 -23.62 9.65 -8.86
N GLY A 137 -22.76 10.64 -8.72
CA GLY A 137 -23.13 12.01 -8.40
C GLY A 137 -22.39 13.01 -9.29
N SER A 138 -22.76 14.27 -9.23
CA SER A 138 -22.09 15.34 -9.95
C SER A 138 -20.74 15.72 -9.33
N THR A 139 -20.66 15.73 -8.00
CA THR A 139 -19.47 16.11 -7.22
C THR A 139 -18.76 14.91 -6.61
N TYR A 140 -19.51 13.90 -6.15
CA TYR A 140 -18.96 12.69 -5.53
C TYR A 140 -19.49 11.44 -6.23
N CYS A 141 -18.63 10.42 -6.36
CA CYS A 141 -19.05 9.07 -6.74
C CYS A 141 -18.35 8.04 -5.85
N LEU A 142 -18.97 6.86 -5.69
CA LEU A 142 -18.50 5.80 -4.81
C LEU A 142 -18.40 4.48 -5.59
N ARG A 143 -17.28 3.78 -5.38
CA ARG A 143 -17.00 2.45 -5.93
C ARG A 143 -16.72 1.46 -4.80
N ALA A 144 -17.29 0.29 -4.87
CA ALA A 144 -16.85 -0.85 -4.08
C ALA A 144 -15.97 -1.74 -4.96
N VAL A 145 -14.86 -2.21 -4.40
CA VAL A 145 -13.90 -3.06 -5.11
C VAL A 145 -13.67 -4.33 -4.30
N ASP A 146 -13.90 -5.47 -4.92
CA ASP A 146 -13.49 -6.76 -4.39
C ASP A 146 -12.34 -7.30 -5.23
N VAL A 147 -11.28 -7.74 -4.56
CA VAL A 147 -10.09 -8.30 -5.19
C VAL A 147 -10.00 -9.76 -4.91
N SER A 148 -9.91 -10.58 -5.96
CA SER A 148 -9.81 -12.03 -5.86
C SER A 148 -8.53 -12.57 -6.47
N GLN A 149 -8.07 -13.69 -5.91
CA GLN A 149 -7.06 -14.58 -6.47
C GLN A 149 -7.55 -16.01 -6.29
N GLY A 150 -7.61 -16.78 -7.40
CA GLY A 150 -8.27 -18.08 -7.37
C GLY A 150 -9.75 -17.95 -6.97
N GLU A 151 -10.18 -18.70 -5.97
CA GLU A 151 -11.58 -18.72 -5.51
C GLU A 151 -11.87 -17.77 -4.33
N GLY A 152 -10.83 -17.08 -3.81
CA GLY A 152 -10.94 -16.25 -2.61
C GLY A 152 -10.88 -14.76 -2.87
N VAL A 153 -11.68 -13.99 -2.12
CA VAL A 153 -11.52 -12.52 -2.00
C VAL A 153 -10.42 -12.26 -0.98
N CYS A 154 -9.32 -11.65 -1.41
CA CYS A 154 -8.19 -11.33 -0.53
C CYS A 154 -8.22 -9.89 0.02
N PHE A 155 -8.98 -9.01 -0.64
CA PHE A 155 -9.12 -7.63 -0.22
C PHE A 155 -10.46 -7.05 -0.70
N SER A 156 -11.08 -6.18 0.12
CA SER A 156 -12.31 -5.46 -0.24
C SER A 156 -12.22 -4.00 0.20
N ALA A 157 -12.67 -3.06 -0.64
CA ALA A 157 -12.57 -1.64 -0.35
C ALA A 157 -13.75 -0.81 -0.85
N LEU A 158 -13.96 0.34 -0.19
CA LEU A 158 -14.78 1.45 -0.66
C LEU A 158 -13.86 2.60 -1.08
N CYS A 159 -14.01 3.05 -2.33
CA CYS A 159 -13.25 4.14 -2.94
C CYS A 159 -14.19 5.30 -3.25
N SER A 160 -13.99 6.44 -2.60
CA SER A 160 -14.77 7.66 -2.81
C SER A 160 -13.96 8.66 -3.64
N PHE A 161 -14.55 9.14 -4.72
CA PHE A 161 -13.96 10.10 -5.65
C PHE A 161 -14.70 11.42 -5.59
N LYS A 162 -13.97 12.50 -5.73
CA LYS A 162 -14.49 13.87 -5.69
C LYS A 162 -14.00 14.66 -6.92
N ARG A 163 -14.82 15.58 -7.42
CA ARG A 163 -14.37 16.63 -8.33
C ARG A 163 -13.82 17.82 -7.56
N ALA A 164 -12.86 18.51 -8.15
CA ALA A 164 -12.41 19.79 -7.63
C ALA A 164 -13.58 20.78 -7.58
N GLU A 165 -13.67 21.53 -6.49
CA GLU A 165 -14.62 22.63 -6.30
C GLU A 165 -13.88 23.96 -6.43
N GLN A 166 -14.56 25.00 -6.94
CA GLN A 166 -13.93 26.30 -7.24
C GLN A 166 -13.73 27.19 -6.01
N SER A 167 -14.43 26.88 -4.91
CA SER A 167 -14.36 27.69 -3.69
C SER A 167 -14.39 26.81 -2.44
N TYR A 168 -13.66 27.23 -1.41
CA TYR A 168 -13.59 26.59 -0.10
C TYR A 168 -14.04 27.56 0.98
N ASN A 169 -15.04 27.17 1.77
CA ASN A 169 -15.53 27.96 2.89
C ASN A 169 -14.70 27.74 4.16
N PHE A 170 -14.10 26.55 4.30
CA PHE A 170 -13.30 26.17 5.45
C PHE A 170 -11.96 25.62 4.96
N GLN A 171 -10.86 26.20 5.43
CA GLN A 171 -9.53 25.74 5.10
C GLN A 171 -8.60 25.90 6.29
N HIS A 172 -8.06 24.80 6.79
CA HIS A 172 -6.95 24.80 7.75
C HIS A 172 -6.22 23.47 7.68
N GLN A 173 -4.99 23.45 8.09
CA GLN A 173 -4.20 22.26 8.37
C GLN A 173 -3.35 22.48 9.61
N PRO A 174 -2.85 21.42 10.29
CA PRO A 174 -1.89 21.60 11.36
C PRO A 174 -0.68 22.39 10.87
N ALA A 175 -0.17 23.28 11.68
CA ALA A 175 1.11 23.92 11.42
C ALA A 175 2.20 22.85 11.57
N ALA A 176 2.70 22.33 10.46
CA ALA A 176 3.76 21.35 10.45
C ALA A 176 4.95 21.90 9.69
N ASP A 177 5.87 22.43 10.43
CA ASP A 177 7.24 22.58 9.94
C ASP A 177 8.00 21.29 10.30
N ILE A 178 7.98 20.34 9.37
CA ILE A 178 8.70 19.05 9.51
C ILE A 178 10.19 19.30 9.74
N GLN A 179 10.77 20.28 9.05
CA GLN A 179 12.18 20.64 9.19
C GLN A 179 12.48 21.13 10.60
N GLN A 180 11.65 22.01 11.13
CA GLN A 180 11.82 22.53 12.49
C GLN A 180 11.53 21.47 13.56
N ARG A 181 10.46 20.70 13.40
CA ARG A 181 10.07 19.64 14.36
C ARG A 181 11.15 18.56 14.50
N TYR A 182 11.71 18.15 13.37
CA TYR A 182 12.68 17.04 13.30
C TYR A 182 14.11 17.52 13.06
N ARG A 183 14.42 18.78 13.30
CA ARG A 183 15.74 19.40 13.03
C ARG A 183 16.92 18.57 13.55
N VAL A 184 16.76 17.94 14.72
CA VAL A 184 17.80 17.12 15.34
C VAL A 184 18.02 15.83 14.54
N ALA A 185 16.96 15.16 14.14
CA ALA A 185 17.04 13.92 13.36
C ALA A 185 17.51 14.19 11.92
N LEU A 186 17.05 15.30 11.31
CA LEU A 186 17.45 15.68 9.97
C LEU A 186 18.89 16.19 9.89
N ALA A 187 19.41 16.78 10.98
CA ALA A 187 20.80 17.22 11.13
C ALA A 187 21.34 18.07 9.95
N GLY A 188 20.47 18.78 9.22
CA GLY A 188 20.83 19.57 8.03
C GLY A 188 21.26 18.75 6.81
N LYS A 189 21.07 17.43 6.83
CA LYS A 189 21.37 16.55 5.69
C LYS A 189 20.42 16.80 4.52
N LYS A 190 20.90 16.60 3.31
CA LYS A 190 20.04 16.49 2.14
C LYS A 190 19.26 15.17 2.21
N ILE A 191 18.11 15.12 1.54
CA ILE A 191 17.27 13.91 1.56
C ILE A 191 18.04 12.70 1.01
N GLU A 192 18.83 12.90 -0.04
CA GLU A 192 19.63 11.87 -0.70
C GLU A 192 20.76 11.31 0.18
N ASP A 193 21.17 12.04 1.22
CA ASP A 193 22.20 11.60 2.17
C ASP A 193 21.65 10.65 3.24
N HIS A 194 20.31 10.54 3.36
CA HIS A 194 19.72 9.54 4.23
C HIS A 194 19.75 8.15 3.57
N PRO A 195 19.93 7.06 4.34
CA PRO A 195 19.99 5.72 3.79
C PRO A 195 18.68 5.34 3.07
N ILE A 196 18.82 4.52 2.03
CA ILE A 196 17.66 3.90 1.39
C ILE A 196 16.89 3.10 2.45
N ALA A 197 15.58 3.27 2.51
CA ALA A 197 14.76 2.51 3.43
C ALA A 197 14.83 1.01 3.08
N PRO A 198 15.15 0.13 4.04
CA PRO A 198 15.37 -1.28 3.76
C PRO A 198 14.09 -1.96 3.28
N GLY A 199 14.23 -3.04 2.53
CA GLY A 199 13.12 -3.87 2.10
C GLY A 199 12.41 -4.55 3.28
N ARG A 200 13.16 -4.83 4.35
CA ARG A 200 12.64 -5.29 5.64
C ARG A 200 13.19 -4.39 6.75
N ASP A 201 12.33 -3.70 7.44
CA ASP A 201 12.72 -2.76 8.49
C ASP A 201 12.93 -3.48 9.83
N ARG A 202 14.01 -4.28 9.91
CA ARG A 202 14.43 -5.04 11.11
C ARG A 202 15.93 -4.95 11.31
N PRO A 203 16.43 -4.79 12.57
CA PRO A 203 17.88 -4.83 12.86
C PRO A 203 18.55 -6.12 12.40
N SER A 204 17.93 -7.27 12.65
CA SER A 204 18.43 -8.57 12.20
C SER A 204 18.64 -8.65 10.69
N TRP A 205 17.70 -8.11 9.89
CA TRP A 205 17.84 -8.02 8.44
C TRP A 205 19.02 -7.16 8.02
N ASN A 206 19.18 -5.98 8.63
CA ASN A 206 20.28 -5.10 8.32
C ASN A 206 21.64 -5.78 8.60
N SER A 207 21.75 -6.47 9.74
CA SER A 207 22.95 -7.25 10.10
C SER A 207 23.25 -8.39 9.12
N GLU A 208 22.22 -9.08 8.62
CA GLU A 208 22.38 -10.13 7.58
C GLU A 208 22.86 -9.53 6.27
N VAL A 209 22.34 -8.37 5.86
CA VAL A 209 22.77 -7.69 4.64
C VAL A 209 24.21 -7.20 4.77
N GLU A 210 24.58 -6.58 5.89
CA GLU A 210 25.93 -6.11 6.19
C GLU A 210 26.95 -7.27 6.23
N ALA A 211 26.54 -8.43 6.75
CA ALA A 211 27.36 -9.65 6.77
C ALA A 211 27.42 -10.38 5.41
N GLY A 212 26.68 -9.91 4.40
CA GLY A 212 26.59 -10.56 3.08
C GLY A 212 25.80 -11.88 3.07
N ILE A 213 25.07 -12.18 4.15
CA ILE A 213 24.23 -13.38 4.27
C ILE A 213 22.95 -13.20 3.44
N SER A 214 22.37 -12.00 3.48
CA SER A 214 21.18 -11.64 2.72
C SER A 214 21.48 -10.49 1.78
N LYS A 215 20.73 -10.39 0.67
CA LYS A 215 20.85 -9.29 -0.29
C LYS A 215 19.75 -8.28 -0.05
N GLU A 216 20.13 -6.99 0.05
CA GLU A 216 19.12 -5.93 0.11
C GLU A 216 18.30 -5.89 -1.18
N LEU A 217 17.00 -5.68 -1.02
CA LEU A 217 16.05 -5.67 -2.12
C LEU A 217 15.50 -4.26 -2.30
N HIS A 218 15.69 -3.71 -3.49
CA HIS A 218 15.09 -2.42 -3.82
C HIS A 218 13.57 -2.52 -3.88
N PHE A 219 12.91 -1.57 -3.25
CA PHE A 219 11.46 -1.49 -3.28
C PHE A 219 11.01 -0.96 -4.66
N ALA A 220 10.09 -1.68 -5.32
CA ALA A 220 9.63 -1.32 -6.65
C ALA A 220 8.71 -0.08 -6.61
N GLY A 221 8.70 0.70 -7.68
CA GLY A 221 7.75 1.78 -7.93
C GLY A 221 7.97 3.08 -7.16
N VAL A 222 8.59 3.00 -5.98
CA VAL A 222 8.82 4.16 -5.10
C VAL A 222 10.19 4.04 -4.45
N GLU A 223 11.05 5.05 -4.62
CA GLU A 223 12.26 5.19 -3.81
C GLU A 223 11.91 5.80 -2.45
N ALA A 224 12.43 5.24 -1.39
CA ALA A 224 12.25 5.79 -0.05
C ALA A 224 13.58 5.88 0.71
N ARG A 225 13.73 6.94 1.51
CA ARG A 225 14.87 7.20 2.39
C ARG A 225 14.38 7.20 3.84
N LYS A 226 15.09 6.52 4.73
CA LYS A 226 14.74 6.44 6.15
C LYS A 226 15.57 7.41 6.96
N VAL A 227 14.92 8.25 7.76
CA VAL A 227 15.59 9.14 8.70
C VAL A 227 15.91 8.38 9.97
N ASP A 228 17.12 8.58 10.50
CA ASP A 228 17.46 8.09 11.82
C ASP A 228 16.74 8.92 12.89
N MET A 229 15.80 8.30 13.58
CA MET A 229 14.95 8.94 14.60
C MET A 229 15.36 8.62 16.03
N ILE A 230 16.51 7.97 16.24
CA ILE A 230 16.94 7.50 17.57
C ILE A 230 17.01 8.65 18.56
N GLU A 231 17.73 9.71 18.25
CA GLU A 231 17.90 10.85 19.16
C GLU A 231 16.60 11.64 19.37
N TYR A 232 15.77 11.76 18.33
CA TYR A 232 14.44 12.35 18.47
C TYR A 232 13.57 11.53 19.45
N ASN A 233 13.47 10.22 19.23
CA ASN A 233 12.65 9.34 20.06
C ASN A 233 13.14 9.29 21.52
N LYS A 234 14.45 9.39 21.76
CA LYS A 234 15.00 9.58 23.11
C LYS A 234 14.55 10.91 23.73
N SER A 235 14.63 12.01 22.96
CA SER A 235 14.31 13.36 23.45
C SER A 235 12.85 13.53 23.87
N VAL A 236 11.92 12.76 23.28
CA VAL A 236 10.50 12.77 23.63
C VAL A 236 10.10 11.65 24.59
N ASP A 237 11.08 10.92 25.10
CA ASP A 237 10.87 9.78 26.01
C ASP A 237 9.91 8.71 25.43
N ALA A 238 10.10 8.39 24.16
CA ALA A 238 9.27 7.41 23.45
C ALA A 238 9.35 5.99 24.04
N ARG A 239 10.43 5.68 24.77
CA ARG A 239 10.58 4.40 25.46
C ARG A 239 9.52 4.19 26.53
N ASN A 240 9.18 5.22 27.31
CA ASN A 240 8.14 5.18 28.32
C ASN A 240 6.77 5.59 27.79
N HIS A 241 6.72 6.38 26.71
CA HIS A 241 5.53 6.93 26.06
C HIS A 241 5.46 6.50 24.61
N LYS A 242 4.95 5.27 24.33
CA LYS A 242 4.92 4.66 23.01
C LYS A 242 4.16 5.49 21.95
N ASP A 243 3.16 6.23 22.38
CA ASP A 243 2.38 7.18 21.57
C ASP A 243 3.21 8.38 21.04
N ARG A 244 4.38 8.64 21.64
CA ARG A 244 5.33 9.66 21.19
C ARG A 244 6.35 9.15 20.18
N TYR A 245 6.43 7.84 19.99
CA TYR A 245 7.35 7.24 19.01
C TYR A 245 7.01 7.70 17.60
N ARG A 246 8.05 8.11 16.86
CA ARG A 246 7.89 8.55 15.46
C ARG A 246 8.91 7.85 14.57
N GLN A 247 8.49 7.58 13.33
CA GLN A 247 9.37 7.32 12.21
C GLN A 247 9.14 8.35 11.12
N LEU A 248 10.18 8.68 10.38
CA LEU A 248 10.15 9.63 9.29
C LEU A 248 10.82 9.00 8.07
N GLN A 249 10.14 9.06 6.94
CA GLN A 249 10.66 8.62 5.66
C GLN A 249 10.42 9.70 4.61
N PHE A 250 11.38 9.87 3.71
CA PHE A 250 11.18 10.59 2.46
C PHE A 250 10.94 9.58 1.35
N TYR A 251 10.06 9.90 0.40
CA TYR A 251 9.83 9.04 -0.74
C TYR A 251 9.49 9.82 -2.00
N ARG A 252 9.81 9.23 -3.16
CA ARG A 252 9.52 9.79 -4.48
C ARG A 252 9.14 8.71 -5.47
N PHE A 253 8.48 9.12 -6.53
CA PHE A 253 8.00 8.27 -7.62
C PHE A 253 9.16 7.74 -8.46
N LEU A 254 9.13 6.46 -8.85
CA LEU A 254 10.06 5.86 -9.80
C LEU A 254 9.42 5.77 -11.19
N GLY A 255 10.17 6.18 -12.21
CA GLY A 255 9.71 6.29 -13.59
C GLY A 255 8.99 7.63 -13.85
N LEU A 256 8.22 7.69 -14.91
CA LEU A 256 7.36 8.81 -15.28
C LEU A 256 5.92 8.31 -15.45
N PRO A 257 4.91 9.15 -15.19
CA PRO A 257 3.52 8.76 -15.40
C PRO A 257 3.27 8.51 -16.90
N GLY A 258 2.51 7.46 -17.22
CA GLY A 258 2.18 7.12 -18.60
C GLY A 258 3.31 6.50 -19.42
N LEU A 259 4.47 6.21 -18.82
CA LEU A 259 5.63 5.69 -19.51
C LEU A 259 6.19 4.45 -18.84
N GLU A 260 6.36 3.38 -19.60
CA GLU A 260 6.94 2.12 -19.13
C GLU A 260 8.43 2.01 -19.42
N ASP A 261 8.92 2.67 -20.47
CA ASP A 261 10.30 2.65 -20.97
C ASP A 261 10.80 4.07 -21.25
N GLU A 262 12.01 4.22 -21.83
CA GLU A 262 12.57 5.52 -22.21
C GLU A 262 11.73 6.21 -23.30
N ALA A 263 11.61 7.54 -23.23
CA ALA A 263 10.82 8.35 -24.16
C ALA A 263 11.68 9.36 -24.91
N ASP A 264 11.25 9.66 -26.12
CA ASP A 264 11.74 10.83 -26.87
C ASP A 264 11.14 12.15 -26.34
N ALA A 265 11.68 13.28 -26.78
CA ALA A 265 11.26 14.60 -26.33
C ALA A 265 9.78 14.91 -26.63
N GLY A 266 9.25 14.39 -27.74
CA GLY A 266 7.83 14.57 -28.12
C GLY A 266 6.90 13.83 -27.18
N THR A 267 7.28 12.64 -26.78
CA THR A 267 6.56 11.84 -25.77
C THR A 267 6.59 12.50 -24.39
N LEU A 268 7.72 13.07 -23.96
CA LEU A 268 7.83 13.80 -22.70
C LEU A 268 6.93 15.04 -22.65
N GLU A 269 6.85 15.81 -23.73
CA GLU A 269 5.94 16.96 -23.81
C GLU A 269 4.47 16.56 -23.76
N ALA A 270 4.11 15.46 -24.42
CA ALA A 270 2.75 14.90 -24.33
C ALA A 270 2.39 14.46 -22.92
N ILE A 271 3.31 13.80 -22.21
CA ILE A 271 3.13 13.38 -20.80
C ILE A 271 2.96 14.63 -19.92
N ARG A 272 3.82 15.64 -20.07
CA ARG A 272 3.73 16.91 -19.33
C ARG A 272 2.35 17.55 -19.49
N LYS A 273 1.88 17.65 -20.73
CA LYS A 273 0.55 18.23 -21.03
C LYS A 273 -0.59 17.43 -20.40
N ALA A 274 -0.52 16.10 -20.42
CA ALA A 274 -1.49 15.24 -19.77
C ALA A 274 -1.46 15.37 -18.25
N ASP A 275 -0.25 15.51 -17.68
CA ASP A 275 -0.06 15.73 -16.24
C ASP A 275 -0.62 17.09 -15.79
N ASP A 276 -0.31 18.16 -16.53
CA ASP A 276 -0.88 19.49 -16.29
C ASP A 276 -2.42 19.47 -16.34
N ALA A 277 -3.00 18.64 -17.22
CA ALA A 277 -4.45 18.42 -17.31
C ALA A 277 -5.01 17.53 -16.18
N GLY A 278 -4.19 16.99 -15.27
CA GLY A 278 -4.60 16.13 -14.15
C GLY A 278 -4.93 14.69 -14.52
N GLU A 279 -4.48 14.21 -15.67
CA GLU A 279 -4.81 12.85 -16.15
C GLU A 279 -4.14 11.78 -15.29
N TYR A 280 -3.03 12.11 -14.62
CA TYR A 280 -2.27 11.21 -13.75
C TYR A 280 -2.53 11.42 -12.24
N ASP A 281 -3.43 12.32 -11.84
CA ASP A 281 -3.68 12.61 -10.41
C ASP A 281 -4.05 11.34 -9.63
N ASN A 282 -4.90 10.46 -10.19
CA ASN A 282 -5.22 9.17 -9.56
C ASN A 282 -4.03 8.20 -9.51
N LEU A 283 -3.11 8.25 -10.46
CA LEU A 283 -1.88 7.43 -10.43
C LEU A 283 -0.94 7.89 -9.30
N TYR A 284 -0.78 9.20 -9.11
CA TYR A 284 0.01 9.74 -8.00
C TYR A 284 -0.60 9.38 -6.64
N ILE A 285 -1.94 9.47 -6.53
CA ILE A 285 -2.62 8.99 -5.31
C ILE A 285 -2.30 7.52 -5.06
N CYS A 286 -2.33 6.67 -6.09
CA CYS A 286 -1.96 5.27 -5.93
C CYS A 286 -0.51 5.08 -5.44
N ALA A 287 0.42 5.95 -5.82
CA ALA A 287 1.79 5.91 -5.28
C ALA A 287 1.83 6.30 -3.79
N HIS A 288 1.05 7.29 -3.36
CA HIS A 288 0.88 7.62 -1.94
C HIS A 288 0.25 6.46 -1.17
N LEU A 289 -0.77 5.80 -1.74
CA LEU A 289 -1.41 4.63 -1.14
C LEU A 289 -0.45 3.43 -1.04
N PHE A 290 0.35 3.18 -2.06
CA PHE A 290 1.36 2.13 -2.07
C PHE A 290 2.39 2.34 -0.96
N GLN A 291 2.89 3.58 -0.82
CA GLN A 291 3.86 3.93 0.22
C GLN A 291 3.25 3.91 1.62
N SER A 292 1.94 4.17 1.76
CA SER A 292 1.26 4.26 3.06
C SER A 292 1.28 2.95 3.86
N ASP A 293 1.37 1.80 3.18
CA ASP A 293 1.45 0.48 3.82
C ASP A 293 2.89 0.03 4.09
N ARG A 294 3.88 0.74 3.53
CA ARG A 294 5.29 0.37 3.74
C ARG A 294 5.72 0.58 5.17
N SER A 295 6.17 -0.50 5.81
CA SER A 295 6.62 -0.50 7.21
C SER A 295 5.57 -0.07 8.24
N SER A 296 4.29 0.01 7.86
CA SER A 296 3.22 0.57 8.68
C SER A 296 3.07 -0.10 10.06
N LEU A 297 2.90 -1.41 10.12
CA LEU A 297 2.76 -2.14 11.38
C LEU A 297 4.09 -2.28 12.14
N PHE A 298 5.21 -2.21 11.44
CA PHE A 298 6.53 -2.29 12.06
C PHE A 298 6.80 -1.11 12.99
N VAL A 299 6.20 0.07 12.74
CA VAL A 299 6.29 1.24 13.65
C VAL A 299 5.88 0.86 15.06
N ILE A 300 4.84 0.01 15.19
CA ILE A 300 4.33 -0.44 16.49
C ILE A 300 5.36 -1.33 17.18
N ALA A 301 5.92 -2.28 16.46
CA ALA A 301 6.94 -3.19 16.98
C ALA A 301 8.24 -2.46 17.35
N TRP A 302 8.65 -1.48 16.55
CA TRP A 302 9.77 -0.59 16.85
C TRP A 302 9.54 0.24 18.12
N ALA A 303 8.34 0.80 18.29
CA ALA A 303 7.98 1.55 19.50
C ALA A 303 8.07 0.68 20.76
N HIS A 304 7.85 -0.63 20.64
CA HIS A 304 7.97 -1.60 21.74
C HIS A 304 9.35 -2.24 21.85
N GLU A 305 10.31 -1.90 20.99
CA GLU A 305 11.64 -2.53 20.91
C GLU A 305 11.57 -4.06 20.65
N MET A 306 10.50 -4.53 19.95
CA MET A 306 10.20 -5.96 19.73
C MET A 306 10.14 -6.33 18.24
N VAL A 307 10.76 -5.54 17.37
CA VAL A 307 10.64 -5.74 15.91
C VAL A 307 11.29 -7.05 15.44
N ASP A 308 12.37 -7.48 16.06
CA ASP A 308 13.02 -8.77 15.75
C ASP A 308 12.29 -9.97 16.36
N ASP A 309 11.50 -9.75 17.41
CA ASP A 309 10.70 -10.79 18.06
C ASP A 309 9.36 -11.04 17.35
N LEU A 310 8.99 -10.23 16.35
CA LEU A 310 7.75 -10.40 15.60
C LEU A 310 7.72 -11.75 14.89
N THR A 311 6.72 -12.57 15.26
CA THR A 311 6.42 -13.85 14.63
C THR A 311 5.33 -13.73 13.57
N GLN A 312 4.42 -12.77 13.73
CA GLN A 312 3.33 -12.51 12.79
C GLN A 312 2.95 -11.03 12.81
N ALA A 313 2.79 -10.46 11.61
CA ALA A 313 2.20 -9.15 11.38
C ALA A 313 1.27 -9.24 10.17
N ALA A 314 0.05 -8.71 10.28
CA ALA A 314 -0.91 -8.68 9.19
C ALA A 314 -1.82 -7.46 9.32
N SER A 315 -1.99 -6.72 8.23
CA SER A 315 -2.97 -5.64 8.14
C SER A 315 -4.39 -6.23 8.18
N LEU A 316 -5.28 -5.64 8.97
CA LEU A 316 -6.69 -5.99 9.04
C LEU A 316 -7.53 -4.99 8.27
N SER A 317 -7.32 -3.69 8.51
CA SER A 317 -7.97 -2.62 7.77
C SER A 317 -7.03 -1.44 7.56
N HIS A 318 -7.23 -0.72 6.46
CA HIS A 318 -6.46 0.47 6.12
C HIS A 318 -7.37 1.54 5.54
N THR A 319 -7.27 2.76 6.08
CA THR A 319 -8.00 3.94 5.61
C THR A 319 -7.02 5.05 5.29
N VAL A 320 -7.15 5.64 4.10
CA VAL A 320 -6.40 6.83 3.69
C VAL A 320 -7.37 7.91 3.22
N ILE A 321 -7.21 9.11 3.75
CA ILE A 321 -7.94 10.31 3.37
C ILE A 321 -6.97 11.26 2.68
N ILE A 322 -7.27 11.61 1.43
CA ILE A 322 -6.51 12.58 0.64
C ILE A 322 -7.13 13.96 0.85
N HIS A 323 -6.34 14.91 1.30
CA HIS A 323 -6.80 16.26 1.68
C HIS A 323 -6.69 17.28 0.55
N THR A 324 -5.81 17.03 -0.43
CA THR A 324 -5.54 17.97 -1.51
C THR A 324 -5.55 17.30 -2.87
N HIS A 325 -5.82 18.08 -3.90
CA HIS A 325 -5.74 17.69 -5.31
C HIS A 325 -4.80 18.65 -6.06
N GLY A 326 -4.44 18.30 -7.28
CA GLY A 326 -3.63 19.16 -8.16
C GLY A 326 -2.14 19.20 -7.78
N PRO A 327 -1.44 20.35 -7.91
CA PRO A 327 0.03 20.43 -7.87
C PRO A 327 0.67 19.89 -6.59
N ALA A 328 0.05 20.07 -5.42
CA ALA A 328 0.59 19.59 -4.15
C ALA A 328 0.60 18.06 -4.06
N LEU A 329 -0.35 17.38 -4.74
CA LEU A 329 -0.45 15.93 -4.81
C LEU A 329 0.55 15.31 -5.79
N ARG A 330 0.84 16.00 -6.91
CA ARG A 330 1.65 15.48 -8.02
C ARG A 330 3.09 15.30 -7.63
N MET A 331 3.68 14.20 -8.07
CA MET A 331 5.02 13.78 -7.67
C MET A 331 6.11 14.21 -8.67
N ILE A 332 5.73 14.82 -9.79
CA ILE A 332 6.64 15.40 -10.79
C ILE A 332 6.57 16.93 -10.75
N ASP A 333 7.73 17.56 -10.84
CA ASP A 333 7.87 19.01 -11.02
C ASP A 333 8.50 19.29 -12.38
N TRP A 334 7.67 19.52 -13.38
CA TRP A 334 8.11 19.78 -14.75
C TRP A 334 8.87 21.10 -14.91
N ASN A 335 8.89 21.95 -13.88
CA ASN A 335 9.62 23.21 -13.87
C ASN A 335 10.94 23.14 -13.09
N ALA A 336 11.31 21.93 -12.62
CA ALA A 336 12.58 21.74 -11.93
C ALA A 336 13.76 22.09 -12.84
N PRO A 337 14.80 22.78 -12.33
CA PRO A 337 15.93 23.26 -13.14
C PRO A 337 16.82 22.14 -13.66
N GLU A 338 16.79 20.99 -13.02
CA GLU A 338 17.61 19.82 -13.33
C GLU A 338 16.75 18.55 -13.37
N GLU A 339 17.09 17.62 -14.25
CA GLU A 339 16.40 16.34 -14.36
C GLU A 339 16.38 15.54 -13.04
N ALA A 340 17.46 15.63 -12.27
CA ALA A 340 17.56 15.01 -10.94
C ALA A 340 16.53 15.54 -9.95
N SER A 341 16.10 16.81 -10.12
CA SER A 341 15.12 17.50 -9.28
C SER A 341 13.67 17.33 -9.76
N LEU A 342 13.46 16.71 -10.91
CA LEU A 342 12.15 16.55 -11.53
C LEU A 342 11.16 15.83 -10.61
N LYS A 343 11.64 14.87 -9.81
CA LYS A 343 10.82 14.04 -8.92
C LYS A 343 10.79 14.64 -7.52
N LYS A 344 9.62 15.05 -7.07
CA LYS A 344 9.41 15.63 -5.74
C LYS A 344 9.54 14.59 -4.64
N TRP A 345 10.20 14.97 -3.55
CA TRP A 345 10.25 14.20 -2.33
C TRP A 345 9.07 14.55 -1.42
N PHE A 346 8.31 13.53 -1.03
CA PHE A 346 7.26 13.63 -0.03
C PHE A 346 7.76 13.09 1.31
N THR A 347 7.20 13.59 2.39
CA THR A 347 7.53 13.12 3.73
C THR A 347 6.39 12.28 4.27
N LEU A 348 6.69 11.07 4.73
CA LEU A 348 5.79 10.20 5.49
C LEU A 348 6.22 10.22 6.96
N GLU A 349 5.38 10.83 7.80
CA GLU A 349 5.50 10.84 9.26
C GLU A 349 4.58 9.77 9.83
N THR A 350 5.09 8.87 10.69
CA THR A 350 4.31 7.74 11.20
C THR A 350 4.46 7.57 12.70
N GLN A 351 3.40 7.06 13.33
CA GLN A 351 3.29 6.84 14.76
C GLN A 351 2.36 5.67 15.09
N THR A 352 2.36 5.25 16.35
CA THR A 352 1.34 4.39 16.94
C THR A 352 0.66 5.10 18.08
N SER A 353 -0.66 4.99 18.19
CA SER A 353 -1.43 5.59 19.30
C SER A 353 -1.94 4.54 20.29
N ARG A 354 -2.02 3.27 19.87
CA ARG A 354 -2.54 2.18 20.72
C ARG A 354 -2.01 0.84 20.26
N SER A 355 -1.63 0.00 21.22
CA SER A 355 -1.42 -1.43 21.02
C SER A 355 -1.99 -2.21 22.20
N GLY A 356 -2.42 -3.46 21.98
CA GLY A 356 -2.98 -4.35 22.97
C GLY A 356 -3.77 -5.48 22.30
N GLU A 357 -3.99 -6.58 23.01
CA GLU A 357 -4.74 -7.73 22.53
C GLU A 357 -4.23 -8.31 21.19
N ASN A 358 -2.91 -8.36 21.03
CA ASN A 358 -2.23 -8.76 19.80
C ASN A 358 -2.60 -7.90 18.57
N ARG A 359 -2.98 -6.65 18.77
CA ARG A 359 -3.30 -5.69 17.72
C ARG A 359 -2.63 -4.35 18.01
N GLY A 360 -2.50 -3.54 16.96
CA GLY A 360 -2.01 -2.18 17.09
C GLY A 360 -2.56 -1.26 16.03
N LEU A 361 -2.63 0.01 16.40
CA LEU A 361 -3.10 1.08 15.54
C LEU A 361 -1.90 1.90 15.04
N PHE A 362 -1.69 1.85 13.74
CA PHE A 362 -0.78 2.71 13.01
C PHE A 362 -1.49 3.96 12.53
N GLN A 363 -0.80 5.09 12.60
CA GLN A 363 -1.24 6.36 12.03
C GLN A 363 -0.10 7.01 11.25
N GLY A 364 -0.45 7.68 10.15
CA GLY A 364 0.53 8.39 9.35
C GLY A 364 -0.03 9.65 8.70
N GLN A 365 0.88 10.54 8.35
CA GLN A 365 0.62 11.77 7.62
C GLN A 365 1.61 11.91 6.48
N VAL A 366 1.13 12.32 5.31
CA VAL A 366 1.96 12.62 4.15
C VAL A 366 2.00 14.11 3.94
N TRP A 367 3.20 14.65 3.81
CA TRP A 367 3.47 16.05 3.59
C TRP A 367 4.17 16.26 2.25
N ALA A 368 3.68 17.21 1.47
CA ALA A 368 4.35 17.67 0.25
C ALA A 368 5.57 18.54 0.61
N PRO A 369 6.51 18.77 -0.34
CA PRO A 369 7.69 19.59 -0.11
C PRO A 369 7.40 21.03 0.33
N ASP A 370 6.26 21.59 -0.08
CA ASP A 370 5.78 22.93 0.29
C ASP A 370 5.10 22.99 1.66
N GLY A 371 5.07 21.87 2.41
CA GLY A 371 4.42 21.79 3.72
C GLY A 371 2.92 21.54 3.67
N THR A 372 2.33 21.28 2.49
CA THR A 372 0.92 20.90 2.38
C THR A 372 0.69 19.49 2.93
N LEU A 373 -0.32 19.33 3.80
CA LEU A 373 -0.77 18.01 4.26
C LEU A 373 -1.56 17.33 3.13
N VAL A 374 -0.94 16.32 2.52
CA VAL A 374 -1.52 15.60 1.38
C VAL A 374 -2.50 14.52 1.82
N ALA A 375 -2.12 13.74 2.83
CA ALA A 375 -2.93 12.62 3.27
C ALA A 375 -2.79 12.31 4.76
N THR A 376 -3.84 11.76 5.34
CA THR A 376 -3.85 11.13 6.66
C THR A 376 -4.28 9.68 6.52
N MET A 377 -3.63 8.79 7.27
CA MET A 377 -3.90 7.36 7.23
C MET A 377 -4.01 6.74 8.61
N ILE A 378 -4.84 5.69 8.69
CA ILE A 378 -5.03 4.87 9.88
C ILE A 378 -5.08 3.41 9.44
N GLN A 379 -4.34 2.55 10.13
CA GLN A 379 -4.33 1.12 9.87
C GLN A 379 -4.40 0.34 11.17
N ASP A 380 -5.32 -0.63 11.20
CA ASP A 380 -5.42 -1.63 12.26
C ASP A 380 -4.72 -2.90 11.81
N GLY A 381 -3.93 -3.51 12.68
CA GLY A 381 -3.19 -4.71 12.34
C GLY A 381 -3.02 -5.69 13.49
N LEU A 382 -2.92 -6.96 13.12
CA LEU A 382 -2.52 -8.05 13.99
C LEU A 382 -1.00 -8.02 14.17
N LEU A 383 -0.55 -8.16 15.41
CA LEU A 383 0.86 -8.25 15.78
C LEU A 383 1.04 -9.32 16.85
N ARG A 384 1.91 -10.30 16.57
CA ARG A 384 2.32 -11.31 17.54
C ARG A 384 3.82 -11.36 17.62
N ALA A 385 4.35 -11.49 18.80
CA ALA A 385 5.77 -11.63 19.07
C ALA A 385 6.04 -12.88 19.90
N SER A 386 7.23 -13.45 19.76
CA SER A 386 7.72 -14.47 20.67
C SER A 386 8.08 -13.78 21.99
N PHE A 387 7.53 -14.25 23.09
CA PHE A 387 8.06 -13.86 24.40
C PHE A 387 9.36 -14.62 24.64
N PRO A 388 10.41 -13.98 25.19
CA PRO A 388 11.52 -14.75 25.70
C PRO A 388 10.97 -15.77 26.69
N LYS A 389 11.32 -17.04 26.50
CA LYS A 389 11.01 -18.06 27.50
C LYS A 389 11.69 -17.63 28.79
N LEU A 390 10.89 -17.28 29.82
CA LEU A 390 11.34 -17.00 31.17
C LEU A 390 12.11 -18.20 31.72
#